data_cf909a6c74037a0ac93733a02a290110
#
_entry.id   cf909a6c74037a0ac93733a02a290110
#
_cell.length_a   1.000
_cell.length_b   1.000
_cell.length_c   1.000
_cell.angle_alpha   90.00
_cell.angle_beta   90.00
_cell.angle_gamma   90.00
#
_symmetry.space_group_name_H-M   'P 1'
#
loop_
_entity.id
_entity.type
_entity.pdbx_description
1 polymer ?
#
loop_
_entity_poly.entity_id
_entity_poly.type
_entity_poly.pdbx_seq_one_letter_code
_entity_poly.pdbx_strand_id
1 'polypeptide(L)'
;MFAFTSRQRLSALLWLTLFHIAIIASSNYLVQLPITVFGFHTTWGAFTFPFIFLATDLTVRIFGAPLARRIILAAMVPALAISYLVSTLFYQGAWQGAQALQQFNLFVARIAVASFAAYALGQILDVQVFNRLRQLKAWWAAPAAAMFLGNVSDTLSFFFIAFYKSSDAFMAANWVEIALVDYSFKVLICMLFFLPMYGVVLKMILQRLLRSGATEQALQPV
;
A
#
# COMPACT_ATOMS: atom_id res chain seq x y z
N MET A 1 3.21 14.35 -20.34
CA MET A 1 2.76 12.96 -20.19
C MET A 1 3.59 12.08 -21.12
N PHE A 2 4.24 11.03 -20.63
CA PHE A 2 5.10 10.20 -21.48
C PHE A 2 4.25 9.46 -22.52
N ALA A 3 4.72 9.47 -23.79
CA ALA A 3 4.07 8.73 -24.86
C ALA A 3 4.53 7.25 -24.82
N PHE A 4 3.88 6.46 -23.99
CA PHE A 4 4.12 5.02 -23.95
C PHE A 4 3.33 4.28 -25.01
N THR A 5 3.93 3.26 -25.59
CA THR A 5 3.23 2.32 -26.47
C THR A 5 2.19 1.52 -25.67
N SER A 6 1.16 1.02 -26.35
CA SER A 6 0.13 0.17 -25.70
C SER A 6 0.74 -1.04 -24.99
N ARG A 7 1.78 -1.63 -25.56
CA ARG A 7 2.51 -2.78 -24.98
C ARG A 7 3.23 -2.40 -23.68
N GLN A 8 3.89 -1.23 -23.64
CA GLN A 8 4.56 -0.74 -22.43
C GLN A 8 3.56 -0.43 -21.31
N ARG A 9 2.39 0.17 -21.65
CA ARG A 9 1.32 0.42 -20.69
C ARG A 9 0.75 -0.86 -20.10
N LEU A 10 0.50 -1.87 -20.93
CA LEU A 10 0.00 -3.16 -20.48
C LEU A 10 1.03 -3.87 -19.57
N SER A 11 2.30 -3.89 -19.98
CA SER A 11 3.37 -4.46 -19.15
C SER A 11 3.49 -3.77 -17.79
N ALA A 12 3.48 -2.44 -17.76
CA ALA A 12 3.50 -1.69 -16.51
C ALA A 12 2.28 -1.99 -15.62
N LEU A 13 1.08 -2.06 -16.22
CA LEU A 13 -0.14 -2.41 -15.50
C LEU A 13 -0.03 -3.79 -14.85
N LEU A 14 0.41 -4.80 -15.60
CA LEU A 14 0.56 -6.16 -15.08
C LEU A 14 1.58 -6.24 -13.95
N TRP A 15 2.78 -5.68 -14.13
CA TRP A 15 3.82 -5.71 -13.11
C TRP A 15 3.43 -4.96 -11.83
N LEU A 16 2.85 -3.78 -11.96
CA LEU A 16 2.41 -3.00 -10.80
C LEU A 16 1.22 -3.67 -10.09
N THR A 17 0.29 -4.28 -10.84
CA THR A 17 -0.81 -5.05 -10.25
C THR A 17 -0.28 -6.24 -9.45
N LEU A 18 0.62 -7.04 -10.03
CA LEU A 18 1.24 -8.18 -9.34
C LEU A 18 2.03 -7.74 -8.11
N PHE A 19 2.76 -6.64 -8.21
CA PHE A 19 3.51 -6.08 -7.09
C PHE A 19 2.57 -5.65 -5.94
N HIS A 20 1.46 -4.96 -6.25
CA HIS A 20 0.45 -4.59 -5.26
C HIS A 20 -0.16 -5.82 -4.58
N ILE A 21 -0.54 -6.84 -5.35
CA ILE A 21 -1.11 -8.07 -4.82
C ILE A 21 -0.12 -8.76 -3.87
N ALA A 22 1.13 -8.89 -4.28
CA ALA A 22 2.17 -9.54 -3.48
C ALA A 22 2.40 -8.80 -2.15
N ILE A 23 2.46 -7.47 -2.16
CA ILE A 23 2.68 -6.70 -0.94
C ILE A 23 1.44 -6.73 -0.04
N ILE A 24 0.22 -6.62 -0.58
CA ILE A 24 -1.01 -6.73 0.22
C ILE A 24 -1.09 -8.10 0.90
N ALA A 25 -0.85 -9.19 0.17
CA ALA A 25 -0.88 -10.54 0.73
C ALA A 25 0.19 -10.72 1.83
N SER A 26 1.41 -10.24 1.59
CA SER A 26 2.49 -10.26 2.57
C SER A 26 2.16 -9.42 3.81
N SER A 27 1.62 -8.21 3.62
CA SER A 27 1.26 -7.32 4.71
C SER A 27 0.17 -7.92 5.60
N ASN A 28 -0.88 -8.48 5.01
CA ASN A 28 -1.99 -9.10 5.76
C ASN A 28 -1.56 -10.37 6.50
N TYR A 29 -0.59 -11.10 5.99
CA TYR A 29 0.04 -12.19 6.73
C TYR A 29 0.85 -11.65 7.90
N LEU A 30 1.70 -10.66 7.66
CA LEU A 30 2.61 -10.10 8.64
C LEU A 30 1.90 -9.28 9.74
N VAL A 31 0.71 -8.74 9.49
CA VAL A 31 -0.08 -8.05 10.51
C VAL A 31 -0.59 -8.99 11.61
N GLN A 32 -0.66 -10.29 11.35
CA GLN A 32 -1.00 -11.30 12.36
C GLN A 32 0.15 -11.62 13.33
N LEU A 33 1.35 -11.09 13.04
CA LEU A 33 2.56 -11.31 13.83
C LEU A 33 2.87 -10.04 14.63
N PRO A 34 2.34 -9.90 15.86
CA PRO A 34 2.63 -8.75 16.70
C PRO A 34 4.10 -8.77 17.16
N ILE A 35 4.66 -7.58 17.27
CA ILE A 35 6.00 -7.35 17.84
C ILE A 35 5.95 -6.19 18.81
N THR A 36 6.88 -6.18 19.74
CA THR A 36 7.07 -5.06 20.67
C THR A 36 8.36 -4.36 20.34
N VAL A 37 8.30 -3.07 20.06
CA VAL A 37 9.44 -2.22 19.74
C VAL A 37 9.49 -1.08 20.74
N PHE A 38 10.56 -0.99 21.52
CA PHE A 38 10.74 0.00 22.60
C PHE A 38 9.56 0.08 23.59
N GLY A 39 8.91 -1.05 23.89
CA GLY A 39 7.77 -1.12 24.79
C GLY A 39 6.41 -0.82 24.13
N PHE A 40 6.37 -0.47 22.87
CA PHE A 40 5.14 -0.23 22.10
C PHE A 40 4.76 -1.44 21.26
N HIS A 41 3.47 -1.76 21.21
CA HIS A 41 2.95 -2.85 20.40
C HIS A 41 2.70 -2.40 18.96
N THR A 42 3.22 -3.15 18.00
CA THR A 42 3.00 -2.99 16.56
C THR A 42 2.97 -4.35 15.88
N THR A 43 3.00 -4.39 14.54
CA THR A 43 3.02 -5.63 13.77
C THR A 43 4.08 -5.58 12.66
N TRP A 44 4.55 -6.74 12.19
CA TRP A 44 5.45 -6.81 11.04
C TRP A 44 4.83 -6.22 9.76
N GLY A 45 3.51 -6.16 9.67
CA GLY A 45 2.80 -5.55 8.54
C GLY A 45 3.13 -4.07 8.33
N ALA A 46 3.46 -3.33 9.40
CA ALA A 46 3.84 -1.92 9.32
C ALA A 46 5.02 -1.66 8.37
N PHE A 47 5.95 -2.60 8.25
CA PHE A 47 7.17 -2.45 7.42
C PHE A 47 6.93 -2.72 5.93
N THR A 48 5.88 -3.43 5.56
CA THR A 48 5.61 -3.80 4.17
C THR A 48 4.66 -2.84 3.47
N PHE A 49 3.69 -2.31 4.19
CA PHE A 49 2.62 -1.51 3.60
C PHE A 49 3.08 -0.19 2.93
N PRO A 50 4.09 0.54 3.43
CA PRO A 50 4.59 1.75 2.77
C PRO A 50 5.02 1.57 1.31
N PHE A 51 5.41 0.35 0.91
CA PHE A 51 5.78 0.06 -0.49
C PHE A 51 4.62 0.23 -1.46
N ILE A 52 3.37 0.02 -1.01
CA ILE A 52 2.18 0.24 -1.85
C ILE A 52 2.02 1.72 -2.19
N PHE A 53 2.17 2.59 -1.19
CA PHE A 53 2.09 4.05 -1.42
C PHE A 53 3.20 4.52 -2.35
N LEU A 54 4.43 4.03 -2.17
CA LEU A 54 5.54 4.32 -3.08
C LEU A 54 5.21 3.90 -4.52
N ALA A 55 4.70 2.69 -4.71
CA ALA A 55 4.33 2.19 -6.05
C ALA A 55 3.21 3.04 -6.67
N THR A 56 2.22 3.44 -5.88
CA THR A 56 1.12 4.31 -6.33
C THR A 56 1.62 5.68 -6.74
N ASP A 57 2.43 6.33 -5.90
CA ASP A 57 3.01 7.64 -6.18
C ASP A 57 3.81 7.64 -7.48
N LEU A 58 4.69 6.65 -7.66
CA LEU A 58 5.47 6.50 -8.88
C LEU A 58 4.56 6.28 -10.10
N THR A 59 3.50 5.49 -9.95
CA THR A 59 2.54 5.23 -11.02
C THR A 59 1.79 6.51 -11.41
N VAL A 60 1.31 7.28 -10.44
CA VAL A 60 0.60 8.55 -10.71
C VAL A 60 1.54 9.54 -11.40
N ARG A 61 2.79 9.62 -10.98
CA ARG A 61 3.75 10.56 -11.56
C ARG A 61 4.17 10.19 -12.98
N ILE A 62 4.33 8.90 -13.27
CA ILE A 62 4.80 8.42 -14.58
C ILE A 62 3.63 8.31 -15.57
N PHE A 63 2.51 7.73 -15.16
CA PHE A 63 1.40 7.37 -16.03
C PHE A 63 0.14 8.22 -15.84
N GLY A 64 0.08 8.98 -14.74
CA GLY A 64 -1.09 9.78 -14.36
C GLY A 64 -2.15 9.00 -13.58
N ALA A 65 -3.08 9.74 -12.97
CA ALA A 65 -4.14 9.21 -12.12
C ALA A 65 -5.04 8.15 -12.78
N PRO A 66 -5.39 8.22 -14.09
CA PRO A 66 -6.24 7.19 -14.69
C PRO A 66 -5.63 5.79 -14.68
N LEU A 67 -4.32 5.66 -14.93
CA LEU A 67 -3.65 4.36 -14.89
C LEU A 67 -3.46 3.87 -13.46
N ALA A 68 -3.12 4.75 -12.53
CA ALA A 68 -3.04 4.42 -11.11
C ALA A 68 -4.36 3.84 -10.59
N ARG A 69 -5.50 4.46 -10.91
CA ARG A 69 -6.83 3.93 -10.57
C ARG A 69 -7.10 2.54 -11.15
N ARG A 70 -6.71 2.30 -12.41
CA ARG A 70 -6.86 0.97 -13.04
C ARG A 70 -6.02 -0.09 -12.32
N ILE A 71 -4.80 0.23 -11.91
CA ILE A 71 -3.93 -0.68 -11.15
C ILE A 71 -4.57 -1.01 -9.80
N ILE A 72 -5.08 -0.01 -9.08
CA ILE A 72 -5.77 -0.20 -7.81
C ILE A 72 -6.96 -1.15 -7.99
N LEU A 73 -7.87 -0.84 -8.92
CA LEU A 73 -9.05 -1.66 -9.17
C LEU A 73 -8.70 -3.10 -9.61
N ALA A 74 -7.69 -3.24 -10.47
CA ALA A 74 -7.24 -4.55 -10.94
C ALA A 74 -6.59 -5.37 -9.82
N ALA A 75 -5.91 -4.73 -8.86
CA ALA A 75 -5.24 -5.40 -7.76
C ALA A 75 -6.18 -5.77 -6.60
N MET A 76 -7.23 -4.98 -6.36
CA MET A 76 -8.07 -5.10 -5.15
C MET A 76 -8.75 -6.47 -5.01
N VAL A 77 -9.44 -6.94 -6.05
CA VAL A 77 -10.22 -8.18 -5.97
C VAL A 77 -9.33 -9.42 -5.80
N PRO A 78 -8.31 -9.65 -6.66
CA PRO A 78 -7.41 -10.78 -6.46
C PRO A 78 -6.59 -10.66 -5.18
N ALA A 79 -6.24 -9.44 -4.74
CA ALA A 79 -5.52 -9.25 -3.48
C ALA A 79 -6.35 -9.69 -2.27
N LEU A 80 -7.66 -9.39 -2.24
CA LEU A 80 -8.57 -9.86 -1.19
C LEU A 80 -8.61 -11.39 -1.11
N ALA A 81 -8.78 -12.06 -2.25
CA ALA A 81 -8.83 -13.52 -2.31
C ALA A 81 -7.51 -14.16 -1.87
N ILE A 82 -6.39 -13.68 -2.42
CA ILE A 82 -5.05 -14.21 -2.08
C ILE A 82 -4.72 -13.92 -0.61
N SER A 83 -5.05 -12.73 -0.12
CA SER A 83 -4.87 -12.35 1.28
C SER A 83 -5.61 -13.28 2.22
N TYR A 84 -6.87 -13.59 1.95
CA TYR A 84 -7.65 -14.55 2.73
C TYR A 84 -7.02 -15.96 2.69
N LEU A 85 -6.65 -16.46 1.51
CA LEU A 85 -6.04 -17.76 1.34
C LEU A 85 -4.71 -17.86 2.11
N VAL A 86 -3.80 -16.92 1.92
CA VAL A 86 -2.50 -16.92 2.59
C VAL A 86 -2.67 -16.84 4.11
N SER A 87 -3.51 -15.95 4.60
CA SER A 87 -3.73 -15.77 6.05
C SER A 87 -4.46 -16.94 6.71
N THR A 88 -5.25 -17.71 5.95
CA THR A 88 -5.88 -18.95 6.47
C THR A 88 -4.87 -20.08 6.49
N LEU A 89 -4.06 -20.24 5.44
CA LEU A 89 -3.05 -21.29 5.35
C LEU A 89 -1.89 -21.10 6.36
N PHE A 90 -1.53 -19.85 6.65
CA PHE A 90 -0.44 -19.47 7.56
C PHE A 90 -0.96 -18.70 8.78
N TYR A 91 -2.01 -19.19 9.39
CA TYR A 91 -2.64 -18.50 10.51
C TYR A 91 -1.69 -18.34 11.69
N GLN A 92 -1.55 -17.11 12.21
CA GLN A 92 -0.66 -16.75 13.32
C GLN A 92 0.80 -17.25 13.16
N GLY A 93 1.33 -17.20 11.95
CA GLY A 93 2.72 -17.55 11.69
C GLY A 93 2.99 -19.04 11.48
N ALA A 94 1.98 -19.92 11.59
CA ALA A 94 2.12 -21.36 11.47
C ALA A 94 1.34 -21.89 10.25
N TRP A 95 1.94 -22.85 9.54
CA TRP A 95 1.27 -23.57 8.47
C TRP A 95 0.14 -24.46 9.02
N GLN A 96 -1.10 -24.18 8.63
CA GLN A 96 -2.29 -24.87 9.10
C GLN A 96 -2.70 -26.06 8.21
N GLY A 97 -2.02 -26.26 7.08
CA GLY A 97 -2.40 -27.26 6.09
C GLY A 97 -3.57 -26.84 5.20
N ALA A 98 -3.74 -27.55 4.09
CA ALA A 98 -4.83 -27.28 3.13
C ALA A 98 -6.22 -27.51 3.72
N GLN A 99 -6.34 -28.32 4.77
CA GLN A 99 -7.61 -28.59 5.47
C GLN A 99 -8.20 -27.34 6.13
N ALA A 100 -7.37 -26.36 6.49
CA ALA A 100 -7.85 -25.08 7.04
C ALA A 100 -8.80 -24.33 6.09
N LEU A 101 -8.70 -24.57 4.78
CA LEU A 101 -9.58 -23.97 3.78
C LEU A 101 -10.99 -24.57 3.75
N GLN A 102 -11.21 -25.73 4.38
CA GLN A 102 -12.53 -26.36 4.44
C GLN A 102 -13.47 -25.69 5.45
N GLN A 103 -12.91 -24.92 6.38
CA GLN A 103 -13.68 -24.17 7.36
C GLN A 103 -13.53 -22.66 7.09
N PHE A 104 -14.67 -21.95 7.09
CA PHE A 104 -14.66 -20.51 6.92
C PHE A 104 -14.11 -19.83 8.19
N ASN A 105 -12.96 -19.18 8.05
CA ASN A 105 -12.35 -18.42 9.14
C ASN A 105 -12.88 -16.97 9.14
N LEU A 106 -13.88 -16.71 9.99
CA LEU A 106 -14.52 -15.38 10.07
C LEU A 106 -13.53 -14.30 10.50
N PHE A 107 -12.58 -14.59 11.40
CA PHE A 107 -11.59 -13.62 11.86
C PHE A 107 -10.65 -13.20 10.71
N VAL A 108 -10.13 -14.17 9.95
CA VAL A 108 -9.29 -13.92 8.77
C VAL A 108 -10.09 -13.19 7.69
N ALA A 109 -11.34 -13.60 7.45
CA ALA A 109 -12.21 -12.93 6.48
C ALA A 109 -12.44 -11.45 6.84
N ARG A 110 -12.65 -11.17 8.13
CA ARG A 110 -12.83 -9.81 8.63
C ARG A 110 -11.56 -8.97 8.42
N ILE A 111 -10.37 -9.50 8.68
CA ILE A 111 -9.09 -8.85 8.42
C ILE A 111 -8.93 -8.57 6.92
N ALA A 112 -9.21 -9.55 6.07
CA ALA A 112 -9.09 -9.39 4.62
C ALA A 112 -10.04 -8.31 4.09
N VAL A 113 -11.30 -8.29 4.53
CA VAL A 113 -12.26 -7.24 4.17
C VAL A 113 -11.85 -5.87 4.71
N ALA A 114 -11.36 -5.80 5.94
CA ALA A 114 -10.84 -4.57 6.54
C ALA A 114 -9.66 -4.02 5.72
N SER A 115 -8.72 -4.89 5.35
CA SER A 115 -7.58 -4.54 4.52
C SER A 115 -8.02 -4.03 3.14
N PHE A 116 -8.99 -4.69 2.51
CA PHE A 116 -9.52 -4.27 1.23
C PHE A 116 -10.19 -2.88 1.32
N ALA A 117 -11.05 -2.66 2.31
CA ALA A 117 -11.76 -1.39 2.48
C ALA A 117 -10.79 -0.24 2.82
N ALA A 118 -9.86 -0.47 3.74
CA ALA A 118 -8.85 0.50 4.15
C ALA A 118 -7.92 0.84 2.98
N TYR A 119 -7.43 -0.19 2.26
CA TYR A 119 -6.61 0.00 1.07
C TYR A 119 -7.34 0.82 0.00
N ALA A 120 -8.62 0.53 -0.26
CA ALA A 120 -9.43 1.28 -1.21
C ALA A 120 -9.52 2.77 -0.85
N LEU A 121 -9.82 3.06 0.40
CA LEU A 121 -9.90 4.44 0.91
C LEU A 121 -8.54 5.13 0.86
N GLY A 122 -7.50 4.47 1.36
CA GLY A 122 -6.14 4.99 1.37
C GLY A 122 -5.63 5.32 -0.04
N GLN A 123 -5.81 4.39 -0.99
CA GLN A 123 -5.36 4.60 -2.37
C GLN A 123 -6.15 5.67 -3.12
N ILE A 124 -7.46 5.78 -2.88
CA ILE A 124 -8.26 6.86 -3.47
C ILE A 124 -7.78 8.21 -2.98
N LEU A 125 -7.54 8.35 -1.67
CA LEU A 125 -7.02 9.57 -1.08
C LEU A 125 -5.60 9.88 -1.58
N ASP A 126 -4.72 8.87 -1.59
CA ASP A 126 -3.35 8.99 -2.08
C ASP A 126 -3.30 9.53 -3.51
N VAL A 127 -4.04 8.90 -4.43
CA VAL A 127 -4.12 9.34 -5.83
C VAL A 127 -4.67 10.77 -5.95
N GLN A 128 -5.70 11.11 -5.18
CA GLN A 128 -6.32 12.45 -5.25
C GLN A 128 -5.37 13.52 -4.70
N VAL A 129 -4.80 13.29 -3.53
CA VAL A 129 -3.87 14.22 -2.87
C VAL A 129 -2.62 14.40 -3.71
N PHE A 130 -1.99 13.28 -4.11
CA PHE A 130 -0.79 13.32 -4.94
C PHE A 130 -1.04 14.06 -6.27
N ASN A 131 -2.15 13.76 -6.96
CA ASN A 131 -2.46 14.40 -8.23
C ASN A 131 -2.70 15.91 -8.12
N ARG A 132 -3.27 16.38 -7.01
CA ARG A 132 -3.44 17.81 -6.73
C ARG A 132 -2.11 18.50 -6.41
N LEU A 133 -1.26 17.86 -5.63
CA LEU A 133 -0.05 18.48 -5.10
C LEU A 133 1.18 18.28 -5.99
N ARG A 134 1.19 17.35 -6.93
CA ARG A 134 2.32 17.10 -7.84
C ARG A 134 2.69 18.28 -8.74
N GLN A 135 1.80 19.27 -8.86
CA GLN A 135 2.03 20.51 -9.60
C GLN A 135 2.85 21.53 -8.82
N LEU A 136 3.02 21.34 -7.51
CA LEU A 136 3.86 22.18 -6.68
C LEU A 136 5.33 22.05 -7.10
N LYS A 137 6.09 23.14 -6.97
CA LYS A 137 7.53 23.16 -7.29
C LYS A 137 8.36 22.21 -6.43
N ALA A 138 7.91 21.95 -5.18
CA ALA A 138 8.58 21.03 -4.27
C ALA A 138 8.22 19.59 -4.63
N TRP A 139 9.16 18.87 -5.24
CA TRP A 139 8.99 17.49 -5.71
C TRP A 139 8.58 16.50 -4.62
N TRP A 140 8.94 16.78 -3.37
CA TRP A 140 8.66 15.93 -2.20
C TRP A 140 7.28 16.20 -1.58
N ALA A 141 6.67 17.37 -1.82
CA ALA A 141 5.43 17.78 -1.15
C ALA A 141 4.24 16.86 -1.49
N ALA A 142 4.10 16.50 -2.76
CA ALA A 142 3.03 15.60 -3.20
C ALA A 142 3.15 14.19 -2.59
N PRO A 143 4.28 13.47 -2.72
CA PRO A 143 4.42 12.15 -2.11
C PRO A 143 4.35 12.19 -0.57
N ALA A 144 4.91 13.21 0.08
CA ALA A 144 4.83 13.33 1.53
C ALA A 144 3.38 13.49 2.01
N ALA A 145 2.62 14.45 1.46
CA ALA A 145 1.24 14.66 1.85
C ALA A 145 0.35 13.45 1.56
N ALA A 146 0.53 12.81 0.39
CA ALA A 146 -0.20 11.61 0.02
C ALA A 146 0.08 10.45 0.99
N MET A 147 1.36 10.21 1.31
CA MET A 147 1.76 9.19 2.28
C MET A 147 1.17 9.45 3.67
N PHE A 148 1.18 10.70 4.15
CA PHE A 148 0.60 11.04 5.46
C PHE A 148 -0.91 10.76 5.50
N LEU A 149 -1.67 11.33 4.56
CA LEU A 149 -3.12 11.21 4.54
C LEU A 149 -3.59 9.79 4.17
N GLY A 150 -2.90 9.15 3.23
CA GLY A 150 -3.17 7.77 2.87
C GLY A 150 -2.94 6.82 4.05
N ASN A 151 -1.79 6.93 4.72
CA ASN A 151 -1.46 6.09 5.87
C ASN A 151 -2.41 6.27 7.05
N VAL A 152 -2.83 7.50 7.38
CA VAL A 152 -3.77 7.72 8.49
C VAL A 152 -5.13 7.11 8.19
N SER A 153 -5.64 7.32 6.98
CA SER A 153 -6.93 6.77 6.57
C SER A 153 -6.90 5.24 6.51
N ASP A 154 -5.86 4.69 5.87
CA ASP A 154 -5.66 3.24 5.77
C ASP A 154 -5.59 2.60 7.15
N THR A 155 -4.69 3.08 8.02
CA THR A 155 -4.45 2.47 9.31
C THR A 155 -5.66 2.54 10.23
N LEU A 156 -6.28 3.70 10.39
CA LEU A 156 -7.44 3.84 11.27
C LEU A 156 -8.65 3.04 10.76
N SER A 157 -8.90 3.06 9.45
CA SER A 157 -10.00 2.27 8.87
C SER A 157 -9.76 0.77 9.01
N PHE A 158 -8.52 0.32 8.78
CA PHE A 158 -8.15 -1.09 8.93
C PHE A 158 -8.37 -1.58 10.36
N PHE A 159 -7.73 -0.95 11.35
CA PHE A 159 -7.81 -1.40 12.74
C PHE A 159 -9.22 -1.29 13.30
N PHE A 160 -9.98 -0.27 12.94
CA PHE A 160 -11.39 -0.15 13.32
C PHE A 160 -12.22 -1.31 12.75
N ILE A 161 -12.15 -1.57 11.45
CA ILE A 161 -12.96 -2.63 10.83
C ILE A 161 -12.51 -4.01 11.27
N ALA A 162 -11.21 -4.25 11.38
CA ALA A 162 -10.65 -5.56 11.72
C ALA A 162 -10.89 -5.92 13.20
N PHE A 163 -10.66 -4.99 14.13
CA PHE A 163 -10.48 -5.33 15.53
C PHE A 163 -11.50 -4.70 16.48
N TYR A 164 -12.20 -3.64 16.09
CA TYR A 164 -13.27 -3.11 16.96
C TYR A 164 -14.32 -4.17 17.24
N LYS A 165 -14.50 -4.54 18.52
CA LYS A 165 -15.39 -5.65 18.96
C LYS A 165 -15.12 -6.97 18.22
N SER A 166 -13.85 -7.31 17.98
CA SER A 166 -13.47 -8.60 17.40
C SER A 166 -13.47 -9.72 18.43
N SER A 167 -13.33 -10.98 17.98
CA SER A 167 -13.16 -12.15 18.86
C SER A 167 -11.80 -12.19 19.56
N ASP A 168 -10.81 -11.46 19.08
CA ASP A 168 -9.53 -11.29 19.76
C ASP A 168 -9.66 -10.19 20.81
N ALA A 169 -9.73 -10.58 22.08
CA ALA A 169 -9.97 -9.66 23.20
C ALA A 169 -8.84 -8.62 23.36
N PHE A 170 -7.57 -9.01 23.12
CA PHE A 170 -6.43 -8.10 23.23
C PHE A 170 -6.48 -7.02 22.14
N MET A 171 -6.67 -7.45 20.89
CA MET A 171 -6.78 -6.51 19.76
C MET A 171 -8.03 -5.63 19.89
N ALA A 172 -9.16 -6.17 20.33
CA ALA A 172 -10.39 -5.42 20.54
C ALA A 172 -10.27 -4.33 21.63
N ALA A 173 -9.50 -4.59 22.68
CA ALA A 173 -9.26 -3.62 23.76
C ALA A 173 -8.24 -2.54 23.35
N ASN A 174 -7.20 -2.89 22.61
CA ASN A 174 -6.03 -2.03 22.36
C ASN A 174 -5.93 -1.51 20.92
N TRP A 175 -6.92 -1.72 20.06
CA TRP A 175 -6.84 -1.42 18.63
C TRP A 175 -6.47 0.04 18.33
N VAL A 176 -6.90 1.01 19.15
CA VAL A 176 -6.58 2.44 18.96
C VAL A 176 -5.09 2.70 19.20
N GLU A 177 -4.55 2.17 20.30
CA GLU A 177 -3.12 2.30 20.62
C GLU A 177 -2.28 1.66 19.53
N ILE A 178 -2.59 0.42 19.17
CA ILE A 178 -1.87 -0.32 18.11
C ILE A 178 -1.95 0.43 16.77
N ALA A 179 -3.12 0.98 16.43
CA ALA A 179 -3.29 1.77 15.20
C ALA A 179 -2.43 3.02 15.20
N LEU A 180 -2.35 3.75 16.31
CA LEU A 180 -1.54 4.97 16.41
C LEU A 180 -0.03 4.65 16.36
N VAL A 181 0.39 3.58 17.01
CA VAL A 181 1.79 3.13 16.98
C VAL A 181 2.15 2.65 15.57
N ASP A 182 1.32 1.82 14.93
CA ASP A 182 1.49 1.34 13.57
C ASP A 182 1.57 2.52 12.57
N TYR A 183 0.65 3.49 12.69
CA TYR A 183 0.67 4.71 11.90
C TYR A 183 1.98 5.49 12.07
N SER A 184 2.39 5.73 13.32
CA SER A 184 3.61 6.49 13.61
C SER A 184 4.85 5.79 13.02
N PHE A 185 4.90 4.47 13.11
CA PHE A 185 5.97 3.65 12.53
C PHE A 185 5.99 3.73 11.00
N LYS A 186 4.83 3.59 10.35
CA LYS A 186 4.67 3.71 8.90
C LYS A 186 5.15 5.08 8.41
N VAL A 187 4.72 6.15 9.08
CA VAL A 187 5.12 7.51 8.75
C VAL A 187 6.63 7.69 8.90
N LEU A 188 7.21 7.25 10.02
CA LEU A 188 8.64 7.33 10.26
C LEU A 188 9.45 6.62 9.16
N ILE A 189 9.07 5.40 8.82
CA ILE A 189 9.72 4.63 7.75
C ILE A 189 9.55 5.30 6.39
N CYS A 190 8.35 5.81 6.08
CA CYS A 190 8.10 6.52 4.84
C CYS A 190 8.99 7.76 4.72
N MET A 191 9.11 8.55 5.77
CA MET A 191 9.91 9.79 5.76
C MET A 191 11.42 9.51 5.68
N LEU A 192 11.91 8.51 6.41
CA LEU A 192 13.35 8.24 6.50
C LEU A 192 13.90 7.44 5.32
N PHE A 193 13.11 6.53 4.77
CA PHE A 193 13.57 5.61 3.73
C PHE A 193 12.88 5.81 2.40
N PHE A 194 11.55 5.81 2.38
CA PHE A 194 10.82 5.79 1.11
C PHE A 194 10.79 7.14 0.41
N LEU A 195 10.67 8.25 1.11
CA LEU A 195 10.66 9.57 0.48
C LEU A 195 12.02 9.92 -0.16
N PRO A 196 13.18 9.72 0.51
CA PRO A 196 14.47 9.86 -0.15
C PRO A 196 14.67 8.89 -1.32
N MET A 197 14.29 7.61 -1.16
CA MET A 197 14.37 6.61 -2.22
C MET A 197 13.49 6.99 -3.42
N TYR A 198 12.30 7.52 -3.19
CA TYR A 198 11.42 8.03 -4.24
C TYR A 198 12.12 9.09 -5.10
N GLY A 199 12.80 10.07 -4.48
CA GLY A 199 13.56 11.09 -5.20
C GLY A 199 14.66 10.52 -6.08
N VAL A 200 15.40 9.52 -5.58
CA VAL A 200 16.45 8.83 -6.35
C VAL A 200 15.84 8.04 -7.52
N VAL A 201 14.82 7.23 -7.25
CA VAL A 201 14.15 6.41 -8.29
C VAL A 201 13.53 7.30 -9.35
N LEU A 202 12.86 8.38 -8.96
CA LEU A 202 12.29 9.35 -9.91
C LEU A 202 13.39 9.94 -10.81
N LYS A 203 14.51 10.39 -10.23
CA LYS A 203 15.65 10.93 -10.98
C LYS A 203 16.21 9.90 -11.96
N MET A 204 16.37 8.63 -11.56
CA MET A 204 16.84 7.54 -12.43
C MET A 204 15.89 7.29 -13.60
N ILE A 205 14.58 7.25 -13.34
CA ILE A 205 13.57 7.05 -14.38
C ILE A 205 13.58 8.20 -15.37
N LEU A 206 13.61 9.44 -14.89
CA LEU A 206 13.66 10.63 -15.74
C LEU A 206 14.93 10.65 -16.61
N GLN A 207 16.08 10.31 -16.05
CA GLN A 207 17.34 10.22 -16.81
C GLN A 207 17.29 9.13 -17.89
N ARG A 208 16.72 7.96 -17.60
CA ARG A 208 16.55 6.89 -18.60
C ARG A 208 15.64 7.32 -19.74
N LEU A 209 14.55 8.01 -19.41
CA LEU A 209 13.59 8.48 -20.42
C LEU A 209 14.19 9.58 -21.31
N LEU A 210 14.97 10.50 -20.76
CA LEU A 210 15.71 11.51 -21.54
C LEU A 210 16.72 10.84 -22.51
N ARG A 211 17.44 9.82 -22.04
CA ARG A 211 18.36 9.05 -22.88
C ARG A 211 17.69 8.25 -24.00
N SER A 212 16.42 7.87 -23.82
CA SER A 212 15.64 7.15 -24.84
C SER A 212 14.91 8.04 -25.84
N GLY A 213 15.25 9.35 -25.90
CA GLY A 213 14.72 10.29 -26.89
C GLY A 213 13.39 10.95 -26.51
N ALA A 214 12.98 10.88 -25.23
CA ALA A 214 11.87 11.69 -24.75
C ALA A 214 12.30 13.15 -24.67
N THR A 215 11.62 14.03 -25.39
CA THR A 215 11.90 15.48 -25.37
C THR A 215 11.55 16.05 -24.00
N GLU A 216 12.34 17.01 -23.51
CA GLU A 216 12.18 17.65 -22.20
C GLU A 216 10.78 18.27 -21.98
N GLN A 217 10.10 18.68 -23.06
CA GLN A 217 8.70 19.15 -23.04
C GLN A 217 7.68 18.08 -22.60
N ALA A 218 7.99 16.80 -22.78
CA ALA A 218 7.14 15.70 -22.30
C ALA A 218 7.24 15.44 -20.79
N LEU A 219 8.20 16.09 -20.12
CA LEU A 219 8.50 15.92 -18.71
C LEU A 219 7.92 17.03 -17.82
N GLN A 220 7.36 18.09 -18.40
CA GLN A 220 6.71 19.13 -17.64
C GLN A 220 5.39 18.62 -17.04
N PRO A 221 5.13 18.85 -15.73
CA PRO A 221 3.87 18.50 -15.12
C PRO A 221 2.75 19.31 -15.76
N VAL A 222 1.74 18.63 -16.27
CA VAL A 222 0.46 19.19 -16.69
C VAL A 222 -0.42 19.38 -15.46
#